data_4c641336ec8099e3fe68d07f861d499d
#
_entry.id   4c641336ec8099e3fe68d07f861d499d
#
_cell.length_a   1.000
_cell.length_b   1.000
_cell.length_c   1.000
_cell.angle_alpha   90.00
_cell.angle_beta   90.00
_cell.angle_gamma   90.00
#
_symmetry.space_group_name_H-M   'P 1'
#
loop_
_entity.id
_entity.type
_entity.pdbx_description
1 polymer ?
#
loop_
_entity_poly.entity_id
_entity_poly.type
_entity_poly.pdbx_seq_one_letter_code
_entity_poly.pdbx_strand_id
1 'polypeptide(L)'
;MKKIFLVYGHYNDNSFNAAIRDEFVKQSKVNGNQVDVVDLYKEKFDPVFAGEEPDQEVLDHRKRIEESDTIVLIAPIWNFRMPAIVEGWIDKVLAPPWAFRFKQLVGNYGYPIGNLRDKKAIIFCTYGSPRLAITTFFLNLPIRRLKRGVFPVSYTHLTLPTKRIV
;
A
#
# COMPACT_ATOMS: atom_id res chain seq x y z
N MET A 1 -22.33 0.77 -2.97
CA MET A 1 -21.33 -0.05 -3.71
C MET A 1 -20.05 0.76 -3.77
N LYS A 2 -18.92 0.21 -3.28
CA LYS A 2 -17.60 0.87 -3.37
C LYS A 2 -16.72 0.12 -4.34
N LYS A 3 -15.84 0.86 -5.01
CA LYS A 3 -14.78 0.28 -5.83
C LYS A 3 -13.50 0.20 -5.00
N ILE A 4 -12.90 -0.97 -4.94
CA ILE A 4 -11.72 -1.27 -4.14
C ILE A 4 -10.61 -1.74 -5.08
N PHE A 5 -9.47 -1.06 -5.04
CA PHE A 5 -8.25 -1.49 -5.70
C PHE A 5 -7.36 -2.17 -4.68
N LEU A 6 -7.09 -3.47 -4.86
CA LEU A 6 -6.32 -4.28 -3.93
C LEU A 6 -4.98 -4.67 -4.55
N VAL A 7 -3.90 -4.29 -3.91
CA VAL A 7 -2.53 -4.65 -4.27
C VAL A 7 -2.04 -5.74 -3.33
N TYR A 8 -1.67 -6.87 -3.90
CA TYR A 8 -1.17 -8.05 -3.20
C TYR A 8 0.32 -8.26 -3.50
N GLY A 9 1.12 -8.39 -2.44
CA GLY A 9 2.56 -8.49 -2.55
C GLY A 9 3.15 -9.66 -1.78
N HIS A 10 2.79 -10.91 -2.14
CA HIS A 10 3.42 -12.12 -1.61
C HIS A 10 3.56 -13.18 -2.70
N TYR A 11 4.73 -13.82 -2.78
CA TYR A 11 5.08 -14.77 -3.84
C TYR A 11 4.37 -16.15 -3.73
N ASN A 12 3.85 -16.48 -2.55
CA ASN A 12 3.26 -17.79 -2.27
C ASN A 12 1.76 -17.68 -2.04
N ASP A 13 0.98 -18.34 -2.90
CA ASP A 13 -0.48 -18.38 -2.80
C ASP A 13 -1.00 -19.25 -1.63
N ASN A 14 -0.16 -20.09 -1.02
CA ASN A 14 -0.48 -20.86 0.18
C ASN A 14 0.00 -20.14 1.45
N SER A 15 0.03 -18.82 1.43
CA SER A 15 0.47 -18.00 2.56
C SER A 15 -0.69 -17.46 3.37
N PHE A 16 -0.38 -17.04 4.60
CA PHE A 16 -1.35 -16.34 5.42
C PHE A 16 -1.83 -15.01 4.78
N ASN A 17 -0.94 -14.33 4.03
CA ASN A 17 -1.32 -13.15 3.25
C ASN A 17 -2.33 -13.50 2.14
N ALA A 18 -2.19 -14.65 1.50
CA ALA A 18 -3.18 -15.12 0.51
C ALA A 18 -4.55 -15.38 1.16
N ALA A 19 -4.57 -16.02 2.33
CA ALA A 19 -5.82 -16.24 3.07
C ALA A 19 -6.49 -14.91 3.45
N ILE A 20 -5.72 -13.89 3.86
CA ILE A 20 -6.25 -12.54 4.12
C ILE A 20 -6.84 -11.92 2.85
N ARG A 21 -6.11 -12.00 1.72
CA ARG A 21 -6.57 -11.50 0.41
C ARG A 21 -7.91 -12.14 0.04
N ASP A 22 -7.98 -13.45 0.08
CA ASP A 22 -9.13 -14.21 -0.39
C ASP A 22 -10.36 -13.95 0.49
N GLU A 23 -10.19 -13.92 1.82
CA GLU A 23 -11.27 -13.59 2.73
C GLU A 23 -11.72 -12.13 2.59
N PHE A 24 -10.78 -11.20 2.42
CA PHE A 24 -11.11 -9.79 2.18
C PHE A 24 -11.93 -9.61 0.90
N VAL A 25 -11.52 -10.26 -0.20
CA VAL A 25 -12.23 -10.21 -1.49
C VAL A 25 -13.63 -10.81 -1.35
N LYS A 26 -13.74 -11.99 -0.71
CA LYS A 26 -15.01 -12.66 -0.47
C LYS A 26 -15.98 -11.78 0.32
N GLN A 27 -15.54 -11.25 1.47
CA GLN A 27 -16.39 -10.41 2.33
C GLN A 27 -16.75 -9.08 1.67
N SER A 28 -15.83 -8.50 0.91
CA SER A 28 -16.09 -7.27 0.15
C SER A 28 -17.20 -7.47 -0.89
N LYS A 29 -17.15 -8.58 -1.62
CA LYS A 29 -18.20 -8.94 -2.60
C LYS A 29 -19.55 -9.23 -1.94
N VAL A 30 -19.58 -9.94 -0.82
CA VAL A 30 -20.80 -10.17 -0.02
C VAL A 30 -21.45 -8.85 0.40
N ASN A 31 -20.64 -7.84 0.72
CA ASN A 31 -21.09 -6.49 1.07
C ASN A 31 -21.41 -5.61 -0.14
N GLY A 32 -21.47 -6.17 -1.35
CA GLY A 32 -21.86 -5.47 -2.57
C GLY A 32 -20.77 -4.53 -3.13
N ASN A 33 -19.49 -4.71 -2.74
CA ASN A 33 -18.39 -3.92 -3.27
C ASN A 33 -17.73 -4.62 -4.46
N GLN A 34 -17.19 -3.83 -5.37
CA GLN A 34 -16.33 -4.30 -6.46
C GLN A 34 -14.89 -4.31 -5.98
N VAL A 35 -14.17 -5.42 -6.21
CA VAL A 35 -12.75 -5.55 -5.87
C VAL A 35 -11.97 -5.89 -7.12
N ASP A 36 -11.05 -5.02 -7.44
CA ASP A 36 -10.06 -5.18 -8.49
C ASP A 36 -8.73 -5.55 -7.83
N VAL A 37 -8.17 -6.70 -8.18
CA VAL A 37 -6.99 -7.28 -7.53
C VAL A 37 -5.80 -7.25 -8.48
N VAL A 38 -4.70 -6.68 -8.01
CA VAL A 38 -3.38 -6.74 -8.63
C VAL A 38 -2.50 -7.65 -7.78
N ASP A 39 -1.96 -8.70 -8.38
CA ASP A 39 -0.95 -9.56 -7.77
C ASP A 39 0.41 -9.24 -8.40
N LEU A 40 1.22 -8.47 -7.69
CA LEU A 40 2.48 -7.96 -8.21
C LEU A 40 3.47 -9.07 -8.64
N TYR A 41 3.44 -10.23 -7.98
CA TYR A 41 4.29 -11.36 -8.36
C TYR A 41 3.79 -12.08 -9.60
N LYS A 42 2.47 -12.25 -9.75
CA LYS A 42 1.88 -12.89 -10.94
C LYS A 42 1.99 -12.00 -12.17
N GLU A 43 1.79 -10.70 -12.00
CA GLU A 43 1.94 -9.71 -13.07
C GLU A 43 3.40 -9.43 -13.40
N LYS A 44 4.36 -9.93 -12.58
CA LYS A 44 5.80 -9.70 -12.74
C LYS A 44 6.16 -8.21 -12.77
N PHE A 45 5.49 -7.44 -11.92
CA PHE A 45 5.75 -6.01 -11.81
C PHE A 45 7.25 -5.72 -11.64
N ASP A 46 7.79 -4.84 -12.46
CA ASP A 46 9.19 -4.40 -12.33
C ASP A 46 9.32 -3.36 -11.19
N PRO A 47 9.97 -3.71 -10.07
CA PRO A 47 10.11 -2.81 -8.93
C PRO A 47 11.23 -1.77 -9.10
N VAL A 48 12.03 -1.84 -10.15
CA VAL A 48 13.16 -0.93 -10.33
C VAL A 48 12.66 0.43 -10.79
N PHE A 49 12.99 1.47 -10.03
CA PHE A 49 12.71 2.85 -10.36
C PHE A 49 14.02 3.61 -10.58
N ALA A 50 14.28 4.03 -11.81
CA ALA A 50 15.48 4.75 -12.21
C ALA A 50 15.22 6.25 -12.50
N GLY A 51 14.05 6.78 -12.10
CA GLY A 51 13.67 8.17 -12.31
C GLY A 51 13.08 8.45 -13.69
N GLU A 52 12.73 7.39 -14.43
CA GLU A 52 12.09 7.49 -15.74
C GLU A 52 10.64 7.98 -15.64
N GLU A 53 10.11 8.42 -16.76
CA GLU A 53 8.68 8.67 -16.91
C GLU A 53 7.88 7.38 -16.67
N PRO A 54 6.65 7.47 -16.13
CA PRO A 54 5.84 6.31 -15.83
C PRO A 54 5.51 5.52 -17.10
N ASP A 55 5.82 4.23 -17.08
CA ASP A 55 5.46 3.29 -18.13
C ASP A 55 3.94 2.99 -18.15
N GLN A 56 3.49 2.22 -19.14
CA GLN A 56 2.06 1.93 -19.33
C GLN A 56 1.47 1.15 -18.14
N GLU A 57 2.23 0.27 -17.50
CA GLU A 57 1.78 -0.50 -16.34
C GLU A 57 1.55 0.42 -15.13
N VAL A 58 2.46 1.36 -14.89
CA VAL A 58 2.31 2.38 -13.84
C VAL A 58 1.10 3.27 -14.11
N LEU A 59 0.91 3.70 -15.36
CA LEU A 59 -0.24 4.53 -15.75
C LEU A 59 -1.57 3.79 -15.56
N ASP A 60 -1.62 2.48 -15.88
CA ASP A 60 -2.80 1.65 -15.67
C ASP A 60 -3.12 1.52 -14.17
N HIS A 61 -2.11 1.24 -13.33
CA HIS A 61 -2.31 1.20 -11.89
C HIS A 61 -2.79 2.54 -11.32
N ARG A 62 -2.26 3.67 -11.80
CA ARG A 62 -2.72 5.01 -11.39
C ARG A 62 -4.18 5.25 -11.77
N LYS A 63 -4.57 4.89 -12.99
CA LYS A 63 -5.97 4.98 -13.44
C LYS A 63 -6.90 4.14 -12.57
N ARG A 64 -6.52 2.90 -12.26
CA ARG A 64 -7.31 2.00 -11.39
C ARG A 64 -7.44 2.58 -9.97
N ILE A 65 -6.40 3.23 -9.47
CA ILE A 65 -6.45 3.98 -8.21
C ILE A 65 -7.43 5.16 -8.30
N GLU A 66 -7.37 5.95 -9.36
CA GLU A 66 -8.27 7.11 -9.58
C GLU A 66 -9.74 6.69 -9.60
N GLU A 67 -10.05 5.54 -10.22
CA GLU A 67 -11.39 4.99 -10.33
C GLU A 67 -11.88 4.32 -9.03
N SER A 68 -11.02 4.10 -8.04
CA SER A 68 -11.36 3.43 -6.79
C SER A 68 -11.70 4.40 -5.66
N ASP A 69 -12.52 3.95 -4.70
CA ASP A 69 -12.80 4.65 -3.45
C ASP A 69 -11.80 4.28 -2.35
N THR A 70 -11.27 3.06 -2.44
CA THR A 70 -10.43 2.48 -1.39
C THR A 70 -9.27 1.70 -2.01
N ILE A 71 -8.08 1.94 -1.50
CA ILE A 71 -6.89 1.18 -1.84
C ILE A 71 -6.58 0.24 -0.68
N VAL A 72 -6.35 -1.02 -1.01
CA VAL A 72 -5.98 -2.05 -0.04
C VAL A 72 -4.60 -2.58 -0.40
N LEU A 73 -3.71 -2.66 0.57
CA LEU A 73 -2.39 -3.24 0.41
C LEU A 73 -2.24 -4.42 1.36
N ILE A 74 -1.91 -5.59 0.83
CA ILE A 74 -1.69 -6.82 1.61
C ILE A 74 -0.30 -7.34 1.31
N ALA A 75 0.59 -7.30 2.32
CA ALA A 75 1.97 -7.76 2.19
C ALA A 75 2.59 -8.14 3.54
N PRO A 76 3.58 -9.02 3.57
CA PRO A 76 4.35 -9.30 4.77
C PRO A 76 5.32 -8.16 5.08
N ILE A 77 5.81 -8.14 6.30
CA ILE A 77 6.94 -7.31 6.70
C ILE A 77 8.17 -8.19 6.84
N TRP A 78 9.16 -7.98 5.96
CA TRP A 78 10.46 -8.60 5.99
C TRP A 78 11.53 -7.54 6.28
N ASN A 79 12.39 -7.79 7.27
CA ASN A 79 13.46 -6.83 7.64
C ASN A 79 12.96 -5.39 7.84
N PHE A 80 11.82 -5.24 8.53
CA PHE A 80 11.14 -3.96 8.80
C PHE A 80 10.57 -3.24 7.56
N ARG A 81 10.56 -3.87 6.39
CA ARG A 81 10.00 -3.33 5.15
C ARG A 81 9.05 -4.34 4.51
N MET A 82 8.28 -3.88 3.56
CA MET A 82 7.54 -4.77 2.67
C MET A 82 8.51 -5.44 1.67
N PRO A 83 8.09 -6.51 0.97
CA PRO A 83 8.88 -7.08 -0.12
C PRO A 83 9.32 -6.03 -1.13
N ALA A 84 10.51 -6.20 -1.73
CA ALA A 84 11.08 -5.23 -2.68
C ALA A 84 10.12 -4.87 -3.82
N ILE A 85 9.34 -5.83 -4.32
CA ILE A 85 8.34 -5.59 -5.37
C ILE A 85 7.24 -4.61 -4.92
N VAL A 86 6.84 -4.66 -3.64
CA VAL A 86 5.84 -3.74 -3.07
C VAL A 86 6.44 -2.36 -2.81
N GLU A 87 7.67 -2.32 -2.33
CA GLU A 87 8.39 -1.05 -2.12
C GLU A 87 8.61 -0.34 -3.46
N GLY A 88 9.03 -1.07 -4.51
CA GLY A 88 9.18 -0.53 -5.85
C GLY A 88 7.84 -0.08 -6.45
N TRP A 89 6.75 -0.83 -6.20
CA TRP A 89 5.41 -0.40 -6.59
C TRP A 89 5.03 0.94 -5.92
N ILE A 90 5.33 1.11 -4.63
CA ILE A 90 5.11 2.37 -3.92
C ILE A 90 5.93 3.49 -4.56
N ASP A 91 7.21 3.25 -4.84
CA ASP A 91 8.12 4.25 -5.38
C ASP A 91 7.76 4.67 -6.82
N LYS A 92 7.32 3.72 -7.67
CA LYS A 92 6.94 4.00 -9.07
C LYS A 92 5.52 4.56 -9.18
N VAL A 93 4.54 3.90 -8.55
CA VAL A 93 3.12 4.26 -8.73
C VAL A 93 2.76 5.47 -7.90
N LEU A 94 3.19 5.54 -6.62
CA LEU A 94 2.88 6.66 -5.73
C LEU A 94 3.91 7.79 -5.79
N ALA A 95 4.63 7.91 -6.91
CA ALA A 95 5.62 8.96 -7.12
C ALA A 95 4.98 10.35 -7.31
N PRO A 96 5.73 11.43 -6.99
CA PRO A 96 5.34 12.77 -7.38
C PRO A 96 5.50 12.97 -8.92
N PRO A 97 4.78 13.93 -9.53
CA PRO A 97 3.82 14.84 -8.89
C PRO A 97 2.41 14.24 -8.75
N TRP A 98 2.19 12.98 -9.20
CA TRP A 98 0.86 12.39 -9.28
C TRP A 98 0.25 12.08 -7.90
N ALA A 99 0.92 11.30 -7.05
CA ALA A 99 0.36 10.93 -5.74
C ALA A 99 0.45 12.08 -4.72
N PHE A 100 1.47 12.92 -4.84
CA PHE A 100 1.68 14.08 -3.99
C PHE A 100 2.55 15.13 -4.69
N ARG A 101 2.52 16.35 -4.16
CA ARG A 101 3.34 17.46 -4.63
C ARG A 101 3.97 18.20 -3.45
N PHE A 102 5.10 18.86 -3.69
CA PHE A 102 5.70 19.71 -2.66
C PHE A 102 5.15 21.13 -2.77
N LYS A 103 4.63 21.63 -1.64
CA LYS A 103 4.31 23.04 -1.50
C LYS A 103 5.49 23.73 -0.82
N GLN A 104 6.03 24.74 -1.48
CA GLN A 104 7.10 25.54 -0.92
C GLN A 104 6.61 26.34 0.28
N LEU A 105 7.34 26.30 1.38
CA LEU A 105 7.00 27.02 2.62
C LEU A 105 7.92 28.24 2.80
N VAL A 106 9.23 28.00 2.95
CA VAL A 106 10.23 29.06 3.14
C VAL A 106 11.53 28.62 2.47
N GLY A 107 12.11 29.49 1.64
CA GLY A 107 13.35 29.17 0.91
C GLY A 107 13.18 27.90 0.08
N ASN A 108 14.11 26.97 0.21
CA ASN A 108 14.10 25.67 -0.50
C ASN A 108 13.34 24.54 0.24
N TYR A 109 12.69 24.85 1.36
CA TYR A 109 11.95 23.84 2.11
C TYR A 109 10.52 23.67 1.57
N GLY A 110 10.21 22.45 1.10
CA GLY A 110 8.89 22.06 0.66
C GLY A 110 8.22 21.09 1.62
N TYR A 111 6.91 21.24 1.81
CA TYR A 111 6.07 20.29 2.54
C TYR A 111 5.25 19.45 1.54
N PRO A 112 5.22 18.11 1.67
CA PRO A 112 4.45 17.27 0.76
C PRO A 112 2.96 17.39 1.03
N ILE A 113 2.19 17.60 -0.03
CA ILE A 113 0.73 17.61 -0.01
C ILE A 113 0.22 16.47 -0.87
N GLY A 114 -0.53 15.54 -0.26
CA GLY A 114 -1.14 14.43 -0.97
C GLY A 114 -2.23 14.86 -1.95
N ASN A 115 -2.26 14.23 -3.10
CA ASN A 115 -3.28 14.44 -4.13
C ASN A 115 -4.43 13.41 -4.05
N LEU A 116 -4.23 12.30 -3.31
CA LEU A 116 -5.19 11.18 -3.18
C LEU A 116 -6.01 11.28 -1.87
N ARG A 117 -6.32 12.50 -1.42
CA ARG A 117 -6.97 12.75 -0.12
C ARG A 117 -8.42 12.30 -0.04
N ASP A 118 -9.08 12.13 -1.16
CA ASP A 118 -10.43 11.60 -1.29
C ASP A 118 -10.49 10.07 -1.13
N LYS A 119 -9.34 9.40 -1.21
CA LYS A 119 -9.21 7.95 -1.14
C LYS A 119 -9.01 7.45 0.29
N LYS A 120 -9.50 6.24 0.57
CA LYS A 120 -9.18 5.50 1.81
C LYS A 120 -8.05 4.52 1.54
N ALA A 121 -7.15 4.35 2.51
CA ALA A 121 -6.12 3.32 2.45
C ALA A 121 -6.30 2.33 3.61
N ILE A 122 -6.26 1.03 3.30
CA ILE A 122 -6.28 -0.07 4.26
C ILE A 122 -5.04 -0.91 4.03
N ILE A 123 -4.28 -1.19 5.09
CA ILE A 123 -3.05 -1.97 4.96
C ILE A 123 -3.11 -3.16 5.90
N PHE A 124 -2.92 -4.35 5.36
CA PHE A 124 -2.73 -5.58 6.10
C PHE A 124 -1.25 -5.97 6.05
N CYS A 125 -0.62 -6.02 7.23
CA CYS A 125 0.76 -6.43 7.37
C CYS A 125 0.87 -7.66 8.25
N THR A 126 1.55 -8.69 7.79
CA THR A 126 1.90 -9.87 8.60
C THR A 126 3.35 -9.80 9.04
N TYR A 127 3.64 -10.36 10.20
CA TYR A 127 4.97 -10.37 10.81
C TYR A 127 5.33 -11.77 11.25
N GLY A 128 6.59 -12.14 11.09
CA GLY A 128 7.14 -13.38 11.65
C GLY A 128 7.55 -13.28 13.12
N SER A 129 7.47 -12.09 13.74
CA SER A 129 7.90 -11.83 15.11
C SER A 129 6.73 -11.60 16.06
N PRO A 130 6.87 -11.92 17.34
CA PRO A 130 5.85 -11.65 18.36
C PRO A 130 5.51 -10.16 18.43
N ARG A 131 4.21 -9.86 18.60
CA ARG A 131 3.72 -8.47 18.68
C ARG A 131 4.45 -7.65 19.74
N LEU A 132 4.74 -8.25 20.90
CA LEU A 132 5.43 -7.55 21.98
C LEU A 132 6.79 -7.03 21.53
N ALA A 133 7.60 -7.85 20.86
CA ALA A 133 8.89 -7.44 20.33
C ALA A 133 8.75 -6.28 19.32
N ILE A 134 7.78 -6.38 18.40
CA ILE A 134 7.54 -5.34 17.38
C ILE A 134 7.12 -4.02 18.03
N THR A 135 6.25 -4.04 19.05
CA THR A 135 5.70 -2.81 19.64
C THR A 135 6.65 -2.15 20.65
N THR A 136 7.41 -2.93 21.41
CA THR A 136 8.32 -2.42 22.46
C THR A 136 9.72 -2.21 21.94
N PHE A 137 10.40 -3.28 21.51
CA PHE A 137 11.81 -3.22 21.12
C PHE A 137 12.01 -2.45 19.80
N PHE A 138 11.15 -2.70 18.82
CA PHE A 138 11.27 -2.08 17.50
C PHE A 138 10.33 -0.89 17.29
N LEU A 139 9.69 -0.40 18.36
CA LEU A 139 8.85 0.81 18.34
C LEU A 139 7.83 0.84 17.20
N ASN A 140 7.42 -0.32 16.71
CA ASN A 140 6.51 -0.49 15.58
C ASN A 140 6.95 0.28 14.31
N LEU A 141 8.25 0.25 14.02
CA LEU A 141 8.86 1.01 12.90
C LEU A 141 8.16 0.84 11.56
N PRO A 142 7.81 -0.40 11.09
CA PRO A 142 7.16 -0.57 9.79
C PRO A 142 5.83 0.18 9.71
N ILE A 143 5.00 0.05 10.73
CA ILE A 143 3.70 0.72 10.78
C ILE A 143 3.86 2.24 10.88
N ARG A 144 4.83 2.71 11.66
CA ARG A 144 5.10 4.16 11.78
C ARG A 144 5.58 4.75 10.46
N ARG A 145 6.45 4.02 9.71
CA ARG A 145 6.89 4.43 8.38
C ARG A 145 5.68 4.57 7.43
N LEU A 146 4.85 3.55 7.37
CA LEU A 146 3.66 3.56 6.51
C LEU A 146 2.70 4.68 6.92
N LYS A 147 2.40 4.82 8.21
CA LYS A 147 1.47 5.82 8.74
C LYS A 147 1.96 7.26 8.62
N ARG A 148 3.26 7.51 8.74
CA ARG A 148 3.82 8.87 8.81
C ARG A 148 4.65 9.28 7.61
N GLY A 149 5.15 8.30 6.85
CA GLY A 149 6.00 8.56 5.69
C GLY A 149 5.28 8.39 4.37
N VAL A 150 4.69 7.21 4.13
CA VAL A 150 4.13 6.86 2.82
C VAL A 150 2.70 7.41 2.66
N PHE A 151 1.78 6.97 3.52
CA PHE A 151 0.36 7.23 3.32
C PHE A 151 -0.13 8.64 3.68
N PRO A 152 0.39 9.37 4.68
CA PRO A 152 -0.04 10.74 4.92
C PRO A 152 0.35 11.71 3.81
N VAL A 153 1.40 11.35 3.08
CA VAL A 153 1.85 12.16 1.93
C VAL A 153 0.85 12.01 0.77
N SER A 154 0.23 10.84 0.63
CA SER A 154 -0.69 10.53 -0.46
C SER A 154 -2.17 10.52 -0.03
N TYR A 155 -2.48 10.10 1.22
CA TYR A 155 -3.84 9.83 1.70
C TYR A 155 -4.11 10.47 3.07
N THR A 156 -5.38 10.84 3.35
CA THR A 156 -5.78 11.43 4.65
C THR A 156 -6.26 10.41 5.67
N HIS A 157 -6.73 9.24 5.24
CA HIS A 157 -7.32 8.22 6.12
C HIS A 157 -6.64 6.86 5.94
N LEU A 158 -5.86 6.46 6.94
CA LEU A 158 -5.23 5.15 7.00
C LEU A 158 -5.89 4.31 8.09
N THR A 159 -6.47 3.18 7.71
CA THR A 159 -6.97 2.16 8.64
C THR A 159 -6.01 0.97 8.62
N LEU A 160 -5.44 0.65 9.78
CA LEU A 160 -4.60 -0.53 9.97
C LEU A 160 -5.32 -1.47 10.93
N PRO A 161 -5.92 -2.55 10.44
CA PRO A 161 -6.46 -3.57 11.32
C PRO A 161 -5.30 -4.27 12.03
N THR A 162 -5.21 -4.07 13.34
CA THR A 162 -4.26 -4.75 14.23
C THR A 162 -4.95 -5.94 14.88
N LYS A 163 -5.33 -6.96 14.14
CA LYS A 163 -5.73 -8.23 14.73
C LYS A 163 -4.52 -9.15 14.87
N ARG A 164 -4.36 -9.65 16.10
CA ARG A 164 -3.42 -10.73 16.43
C ARG A 164 -3.97 -12.01 15.81
N ILE A 165 -3.10 -12.72 15.09
CA ILE A 165 -3.32 -14.14 14.81
C ILE A 165 -2.17 -14.87 15.48
N VAL A 166 -2.55 -15.74 16.39
CA VAL A 166 -1.67 -16.69 17.09
C VAL A 166 -1.45 -17.86 16.18
#